data_18ccea2414194dc7c7d782d81f43ec55
#
_entry.id   18ccea2414194dc7c7d782d81f43ec55
#
_cell.length_a   1.000
_cell.length_b   1.000
_cell.length_c   1.000
_cell.angle_alpha   90.00
_cell.angle_beta   90.00
_cell.angle_gamma   90.00
#
_symmetry.space_group_name_H-M   'P 1'
#
loop_
_entity.id
_entity.type
_entity.pdbx_description
1 polymer ?
#
loop_
_entity_poly.entity_id
_entity_poly.type
_entity_poly.pdbx_seq_one_letter_code
_entity_poly.pdbx_strand_id
1 'polypeptide(L)'
;MHPLREAQLSLQTRRTFLSSVGQFSLGAIALHAMQADLLGAPAATANPLAPRKPHFKAKAKRVIYLHMSGGPPGLDIFDHKPELVKRNGEDCPDSFLKGRTFAFTTGVPKLMGTPRTFKQYGQGGLWMSDAVPNFQKIADDVTLVKAMHTDQFNHAPAELLLFTGHNRQGRPSLGSWATYGLG
;
A
#
# COMPACT_ATOMS: atom_id res chain seq x y z
N MET A 1 -4.35 41.54 -24.92
CA MET A 1 -3.19 40.67 -25.15
C MET A 1 -3.24 40.14 -26.57
N HIS A 2 -2.11 40.06 -27.26
CA HIS A 2 -2.11 39.66 -28.68
C HIS A 2 -2.31 38.13 -28.78
N PRO A 3 -3.28 37.62 -29.56
CA PRO A 3 -3.64 36.21 -29.63
C PRO A 3 -2.48 35.27 -30.00
N LEU A 4 -1.47 35.79 -30.73
CA LEU A 4 -0.25 35.03 -31.04
C LEU A 4 0.64 34.77 -29.84
N ARG A 5 0.54 35.54 -28.77
CA ARG A 5 1.33 35.36 -27.54
C ARG A 5 0.72 34.29 -26.65
N GLU A 6 -0.58 34.14 -26.65
CA GLU A 6 -1.27 33.04 -25.95
C GLU A 6 -1.02 31.68 -26.63
N ALA A 7 -1.01 31.66 -27.96
CA ALA A 7 -0.69 30.45 -28.70
C ALA A 7 0.78 29.99 -28.49
N GLN A 8 1.72 30.93 -28.37
CA GLN A 8 3.12 30.62 -28.05
C GLN A 8 3.30 30.09 -26.59
N LEU A 9 2.56 30.62 -25.63
CA LEU A 9 2.60 30.19 -24.26
C LEU A 9 1.96 28.81 -24.06
N SER A 10 0.92 28.49 -24.82
CA SER A 10 0.24 27.18 -24.75
C SER A 10 1.06 26.04 -25.37
N LEU A 11 2.02 26.35 -26.24
CA LEU A 11 2.95 25.38 -26.84
C LEU A 11 4.13 25.02 -25.90
N GLN A 12 4.37 25.80 -24.84
CA GLN A 12 5.34 25.44 -23.81
C GLN A 12 4.75 24.35 -22.89
N THR A 13 4.80 23.12 -23.35
CA THR A 13 4.45 21.98 -22.52
C THR A 13 5.36 21.88 -21.31
N ARG A 14 4.90 21.27 -20.21
CA ARG A 14 5.73 20.96 -19.01
C ARG A 14 7.06 20.30 -19.38
N ARG A 15 7.08 19.58 -20.48
CA ARG A 15 8.26 18.90 -21.03
C ARG A 15 9.32 19.88 -21.54
N THR A 16 8.90 20.95 -22.24
CA THR A 16 9.80 22.01 -22.72
C THR A 16 10.32 22.85 -21.55
N PHE A 17 9.47 23.14 -20.56
CA PHE A 17 9.89 23.82 -19.34
C PHE A 17 10.94 23.00 -18.57
N LEU A 18 10.70 21.70 -18.37
CA LEU A 18 11.64 20.81 -17.68
C LEU A 18 12.95 20.61 -18.46
N SER A 19 12.92 20.63 -19.79
CA SER A 19 14.13 20.54 -20.60
C SER A 19 14.97 21.82 -20.61
N SER A 20 14.32 22.99 -20.54
CA SER A 20 15.03 24.28 -20.57
C SER A 20 15.51 24.77 -19.19
N VAL A 21 14.78 24.49 -18.12
CA VAL A 21 15.17 24.87 -16.74
C VAL A 21 15.97 23.77 -16.06
N GLY A 22 15.74 22.51 -16.43
CA GLY A 22 16.43 21.35 -15.85
C GLY A 22 17.92 21.28 -16.14
N GLN A 23 18.38 21.87 -17.26
CA GLN A 23 19.81 21.79 -17.65
C GLN A 23 20.76 22.56 -16.71
N PHE A 24 20.26 23.50 -15.92
CA PHE A 24 21.06 24.31 -15.00
C PHE A 24 20.70 24.12 -13.51
N SER A 25 19.87 23.13 -13.19
CA SER A 25 19.52 22.86 -11.78
C SER A 25 20.48 21.87 -11.12
N LEU A 26 20.68 22.01 -9.81
CA LEU A 26 21.41 21.04 -8.97
C LEU A 26 20.88 19.61 -9.14
N GLY A 27 19.57 19.47 -9.43
CA GLY A 27 18.95 18.19 -9.75
C GLY A 27 19.45 17.57 -11.06
N ALA A 28 19.71 18.38 -12.10
CA ALA A 28 20.28 17.89 -13.35
C ALA A 28 21.75 17.47 -13.16
N ILE A 29 22.51 18.21 -12.34
CA ILE A 29 23.91 17.87 -12.00
C ILE A 29 23.93 16.57 -11.19
N ALA A 30 23.02 16.40 -10.21
CA ALA A 30 22.90 15.15 -9.45
C ALA A 30 22.45 13.98 -10.33
N LEU A 31 21.52 14.20 -11.25
CA LEU A 31 21.09 13.18 -12.21
C LEU A 31 22.21 12.79 -13.17
N HIS A 32 22.99 13.77 -13.65
CA HIS A 32 24.16 13.52 -14.49
C HIS A 32 25.29 12.81 -13.72
N ALA A 33 25.51 13.15 -12.46
CA ALA A 33 26.49 12.45 -11.61
C ALA A 33 26.06 10.99 -11.35
N MET A 34 24.77 10.76 -11.08
CA MET A 34 24.21 9.41 -10.96
C MET A 34 24.25 8.63 -12.29
N GLN A 35 24.13 9.31 -13.43
CA GLN A 35 24.30 8.71 -14.75
C GLN A 35 25.76 8.45 -15.09
N ALA A 36 26.69 9.29 -14.65
CA ALA A 36 28.12 9.09 -14.91
C ALA A 36 28.69 7.83 -14.26
N ASP A 37 28.20 7.46 -13.07
CA ASP A 37 28.49 6.16 -12.45
C ASP A 37 27.87 4.98 -13.20
N LEU A 38 26.81 5.21 -13.96
CA LEU A 38 26.17 4.26 -14.86
C LEU A 38 26.81 4.23 -16.27
N LEU A 39 27.49 5.31 -16.68
CA LEU A 39 28.09 5.46 -18.01
C LEU A 39 29.54 4.94 -18.12
N GLY A 40 30.07 4.38 -17.06
CA GLY A 40 31.40 3.66 -17.10
C GLY A 40 31.34 2.32 -17.82
N ALA A 41 30.17 1.89 -18.31
CA ALA A 41 30.04 0.74 -19.20
C ALA A 41 29.63 1.21 -20.60
N PRO A 42 30.23 0.65 -21.68
CA PRO A 42 29.86 0.98 -23.05
C PRO A 42 28.34 0.76 -23.19
N ALA A 43 27.63 1.78 -23.63
CA ALA A 43 26.21 1.77 -23.86
C ALA A 43 25.84 0.76 -24.96
N ALA A 44 25.72 -0.51 -24.59
CA ALA A 44 24.76 -1.34 -25.27
C ALA A 44 23.41 -0.62 -25.10
N THR A 45 22.66 -0.48 -26.17
CA THR A 45 21.29 0.08 -26.18
C THR A 45 20.49 -0.64 -25.09
N ALA A 46 20.59 -0.15 -23.86
CA ALA A 46 20.02 -0.83 -22.71
C ALA A 46 18.52 -0.78 -22.89
N ASN A 47 17.92 -1.91 -23.18
CA ASN A 47 16.48 -2.04 -23.17
C ASN A 47 16.00 -1.53 -21.80
N PRO A 48 15.24 -0.42 -21.72
CA PRO A 48 14.80 0.14 -20.46
C PRO A 48 13.94 -0.84 -19.64
N LEU A 49 13.41 -1.88 -20.30
CA LEU A 49 12.63 -2.97 -19.71
C LEU A 49 13.48 -4.20 -19.42
N ALA A 50 14.82 -4.17 -19.65
CA ALA A 50 15.66 -5.30 -19.31
C ALA A 50 15.67 -5.55 -17.80
N PRO A 51 15.62 -6.82 -17.36
CA PRO A 51 15.69 -7.19 -15.96
C PRO A 51 16.91 -6.59 -15.27
N ARG A 52 16.72 -5.93 -14.13
CA ARG A 52 17.81 -5.38 -13.32
C ARG A 52 18.26 -6.39 -12.28
N LYS A 53 19.55 -6.39 -11.98
CA LYS A 53 20.08 -7.23 -10.90
C LYS A 53 19.43 -6.80 -9.57
N PRO A 54 18.88 -7.73 -8.79
CA PRO A 54 18.31 -7.40 -7.49
C PRO A 54 19.41 -6.99 -6.51
N HIS A 55 19.09 -6.09 -5.57
CA HIS A 55 20.03 -5.65 -4.51
C HIS A 55 20.42 -6.79 -3.56
N PHE A 56 19.55 -7.79 -3.40
CA PHE A 56 19.77 -8.97 -2.58
C PHE A 56 19.49 -10.24 -3.38
N LYS A 57 20.13 -11.34 -3.01
CA LYS A 57 19.87 -12.64 -3.64
C LYS A 57 18.39 -13.02 -3.48
N ALA A 58 17.69 -13.16 -4.58
CA ALA A 58 16.28 -13.56 -4.59
C ALA A 58 16.14 -14.98 -4.03
N LYS A 59 15.24 -15.13 -3.04
CA LYS A 59 14.86 -16.44 -2.48
C LYS A 59 13.53 -16.91 -3.07
N ALA A 60 12.56 -16.01 -3.23
CA ALA A 60 11.27 -16.28 -3.85
C ALA A 60 11.37 -16.13 -5.37
N LYS A 61 10.84 -17.11 -6.09
CA LYS A 61 10.77 -17.10 -7.55
C LYS A 61 9.43 -16.59 -8.08
N ARG A 62 8.39 -16.63 -7.25
CA ARG A 62 7.02 -16.25 -7.61
C ARG A 62 6.35 -15.62 -6.41
N VAL A 63 5.50 -14.63 -6.66
CA VAL A 63 4.66 -13.99 -5.65
C VAL A 63 3.22 -14.16 -6.09
N ILE A 64 2.39 -14.66 -5.20
CA ILE A 64 0.93 -14.72 -5.37
C ILE A 64 0.33 -13.76 -4.37
N TYR A 65 -0.36 -12.75 -4.87
CA TYR A 65 -1.07 -11.77 -4.03
C TYR A 65 -2.55 -12.12 -3.99
N LEU A 66 -3.01 -12.62 -2.84
CA LEU A 66 -4.42 -12.95 -2.62
C LEU A 66 -5.08 -11.78 -1.89
N HIS A 67 -5.93 -11.05 -2.59
CA HIS A 67 -6.66 -9.92 -2.04
C HIS A 67 -8.13 -10.26 -1.87
N MET A 68 -8.66 -9.90 -0.72
CA MET A 68 -10.09 -9.95 -0.44
C MET A 68 -10.63 -8.52 -0.44
N SER A 69 -11.40 -8.18 -1.47
CA SER A 69 -12.01 -6.86 -1.61
C SER A 69 -12.92 -6.55 -0.42
N GLY A 70 -12.80 -5.33 0.10
CA GLY A 70 -13.50 -4.91 1.31
C GLY A 70 -12.93 -5.48 2.62
N GLY A 71 -12.07 -6.49 2.54
CA GLY A 71 -11.40 -7.13 3.67
C GLY A 71 -12.33 -7.87 4.64
N PRO A 72 -11.93 -9.03 5.15
CA PRO A 72 -12.63 -9.68 6.26
C PRO A 72 -12.34 -8.93 7.56
N PRO A 73 -13.26 -8.96 8.54
CA PRO A 73 -13.05 -8.31 9.83
C PRO A 73 -11.90 -8.98 10.60
N GLY A 74 -10.80 -8.28 10.79
CA GLY A 74 -9.62 -8.78 11.51
C GLY A 74 -9.93 -9.29 12.90
N LEU A 75 -10.90 -8.66 13.59
CA LEU A 75 -11.39 -9.04 14.90
C LEU A 75 -12.06 -10.43 14.95
N ASP A 76 -12.59 -10.90 13.82
CA ASP A 76 -13.22 -12.22 13.73
C ASP A 76 -12.24 -13.31 13.30
N ILE A 77 -11.01 -12.96 12.90
CA ILE A 77 -10.10 -13.90 12.24
C ILE A 77 -8.78 -14.07 13.00
N PHE A 78 -8.06 -12.99 13.24
CA PHE A 78 -6.68 -13.04 13.76
C PHE A 78 -6.43 -12.14 14.98
N ASP A 79 -7.30 -11.18 15.25
CA ASP A 79 -7.07 -10.19 16.31
C ASP A 79 -7.95 -10.45 17.52
N HIS A 80 -7.52 -11.36 18.36
CA HIS A 80 -8.22 -11.74 19.60
C HIS A 80 -8.31 -10.56 20.58
N LYS A 81 -9.53 -10.12 20.89
CA LYS A 81 -9.85 -8.98 21.77
C LYS A 81 -10.83 -9.42 22.87
N PRO A 82 -10.38 -10.12 23.92
CA PRO A 82 -11.28 -10.63 24.96
C PRO A 82 -12.04 -9.54 25.70
N GLU A 83 -11.43 -8.36 25.90
CA GLU A 83 -12.13 -7.23 26.53
C GLU A 83 -13.30 -6.71 25.67
N LEU A 84 -13.14 -6.72 24.35
CA LEU A 84 -14.23 -6.32 23.46
C LEU A 84 -15.40 -7.30 23.51
N VAL A 85 -15.10 -8.61 23.67
CA VAL A 85 -16.12 -9.65 23.85
C VAL A 85 -16.88 -9.45 25.16
N LYS A 86 -16.18 -9.15 26.26
CA LYS A 86 -16.81 -8.90 27.58
C LYS A 86 -17.73 -7.68 27.54
N ARG A 87 -17.35 -6.64 26.80
CA ARG A 87 -18.07 -5.38 26.70
C ARG A 87 -19.04 -5.31 25.52
N ASN A 88 -19.33 -6.44 24.93
CA ASN A 88 -20.23 -6.49 23.76
C ASN A 88 -21.60 -5.90 24.10
N GLY A 89 -22.06 -4.94 23.29
CA GLY A 89 -23.35 -4.23 23.46
C GLY A 89 -23.29 -3.02 24.41
N GLU A 90 -22.18 -2.76 25.11
CA GLU A 90 -22.01 -1.54 25.89
C GLU A 90 -21.86 -0.31 24.96
N ASP A 91 -22.12 0.87 25.51
CA ASP A 91 -21.82 2.12 24.81
C ASP A 91 -20.32 2.31 24.66
N CYS A 92 -19.91 2.79 23.48
CA CYS A 92 -18.51 3.12 23.25
C CYS A 92 -18.07 4.25 24.19
N PRO A 93 -17.00 4.10 24.97
CA PRO A 93 -16.55 5.13 25.89
C PRO A 93 -16.18 6.44 25.19
N ASP A 94 -16.48 7.57 25.81
CA ASP A 94 -16.21 8.92 25.27
C ASP A 94 -14.73 9.13 24.94
N SER A 95 -13.81 8.44 25.65
CA SER A 95 -12.39 8.50 25.37
C SER A 95 -12.00 8.05 23.95
N PHE A 96 -12.81 7.18 23.34
CA PHE A 96 -12.63 6.72 21.97
C PHE A 96 -13.40 7.58 20.95
N LEU A 97 -14.42 8.33 21.39
CA LEU A 97 -15.27 9.14 20.53
C LEU A 97 -14.77 10.58 20.38
N LYS A 98 -14.09 11.10 21.38
CA LYS A 98 -13.64 12.50 21.44
C LYS A 98 -12.77 12.88 20.26
N GLY A 99 -13.24 13.85 19.45
CA GLY A 99 -12.52 14.34 18.28
C GLY A 99 -12.56 13.41 17.05
N ARG A 100 -13.42 12.40 17.06
CA ARG A 100 -13.60 11.49 15.91
C ARG A 100 -15.00 11.63 15.32
N THR A 101 -15.06 11.57 14.00
CA THR A 101 -16.31 11.54 13.22
C THR A 101 -16.42 10.21 12.51
N PHE A 102 -17.56 9.55 12.64
CA PHE A 102 -17.82 8.27 11.98
C PHE A 102 -18.74 8.50 10.78
N ALA A 103 -18.34 8.05 9.60
CA ALA A 103 -19.02 8.37 8.34
C ALA A 103 -20.46 7.83 8.23
N PHE A 104 -20.76 6.72 8.90
CA PHE A 104 -22.06 6.02 8.75
C PHE A 104 -22.74 5.72 10.08
N THR A 105 -22.28 6.32 11.18
CA THR A 105 -22.82 6.07 12.51
C THR A 105 -23.40 7.35 13.08
N THR A 106 -24.65 7.32 13.50
CA THR A 106 -25.32 8.39 14.23
C THR A 106 -25.45 8.02 15.71
N GLY A 107 -25.23 9.00 16.60
CA GLY A 107 -25.25 8.77 18.04
C GLY A 107 -24.03 8.03 18.59
N VAL A 108 -24.16 7.47 19.80
CA VAL A 108 -23.09 6.69 20.45
C VAL A 108 -23.10 5.26 19.90
N PRO A 109 -22.02 4.81 19.23
CA PRO A 109 -21.95 3.44 18.75
C PRO A 109 -21.83 2.45 19.90
N LYS A 110 -22.33 1.24 19.68
CA LYS A 110 -22.14 0.13 20.62
C LYS A 110 -20.83 -0.61 20.32
N LEU A 111 -20.19 -1.11 21.38
CA LEU A 111 -19.07 -2.04 21.24
C LEU A 111 -19.57 -3.37 20.69
N MET A 112 -18.86 -3.92 19.73
CA MET A 112 -19.19 -5.22 19.14
C MET A 112 -18.02 -6.18 19.30
N GLY A 113 -18.24 -7.21 20.12
CA GLY A 113 -17.32 -8.33 20.26
C GLY A 113 -17.56 -9.37 19.17
N THR A 114 -16.55 -10.22 18.96
CA THR A 114 -16.67 -11.34 18.03
C THR A 114 -17.44 -12.51 18.63
N PRO A 115 -18.31 -13.19 17.87
CA PRO A 115 -18.92 -14.45 18.28
C PRO A 115 -17.99 -15.66 18.08
N ARG A 116 -16.79 -15.46 17.54
CA ARG A 116 -15.86 -16.51 17.16
C ARG A 116 -15.04 -17.01 18.36
N THR A 117 -14.66 -18.29 18.29
CA THR A 117 -13.78 -18.91 19.27
C THR A 117 -12.33 -18.80 18.81
N PHE A 118 -11.46 -18.30 19.69
CA PHE A 118 -10.04 -18.13 19.42
C PHE A 118 -9.21 -19.15 20.19
N LYS A 119 -8.17 -19.66 19.53
CA LYS A 119 -7.12 -20.49 20.14
C LYS A 119 -5.75 -20.09 19.60
N GLN A 120 -4.70 -20.49 20.30
CA GLN A 120 -3.33 -20.36 19.80
C GLN A 120 -2.95 -21.58 18.98
N TYR A 121 -2.26 -21.35 17.87
CA TYR A 121 -1.80 -22.37 16.94
C TYR A 121 -0.32 -22.18 16.61
N GLY A 122 0.34 -23.28 16.22
CA GLY A 122 1.76 -23.34 15.92
C GLY A 122 2.65 -23.19 17.14
N GLN A 123 3.95 -23.32 16.93
CA GLN A 123 4.97 -23.13 17.98
C GLN A 123 5.06 -21.65 18.41
N GLY A 124 4.79 -20.73 17.47
CA GLY A 124 4.76 -19.29 17.72
C GLY A 124 3.54 -18.81 18.51
N GLY A 125 2.54 -19.67 18.77
CA GLY A 125 1.35 -19.31 19.54
C GLY A 125 0.46 -18.25 18.86
N LEU A 126 0.32 -18.30 17.55
CA LEU A 126 -0.47 -17.33 16.78
C LEU A 126 -1.96 -17.49 17.06
N TRP A 127 -2.62 -16.41 17.50
CA TRP A 127 -4.05 -16.40 17.73
C TRP A 127 -4.82 -16.46 16.42
N MET A 128 -5.70 -17.43 16.27
CA MET A 128 -6.62 -17.59 15.14
C MET A 128 -7.99 -18.06 15.61
N SER A 129 -9.02 -17.61 14.90
CA SER A 129 -10.39 -18.04 15.19
C SER A 129 -10.76 -19.31 14.43
N ASP A 130 -11.91 -19.87 14.78
CA ASP A 130 -12.55 -20.99 14.10
C ASP A 130 -12.99 -20.68 12.66
N ALA A 131 -12.97 -19.41 12.25
CA ALA A 131 -13.31 -18.99 10.88
C ALA A 131 -12.23 -19.35 9.85
N VAL A 132 -10.99 -19.64 10.27
CA VAL A 132 -9.85 -19.87 9.36
C VAL A 132 -9.15 -21.22 9.59
N PRO A 133 -9.87 -22.35 9.51
CA PRO A 133 -9.33 -23.67 9.87
C PRO A 133 -8.15 -24.13 9.02
N ASN A 134 -8.04 -23.64 7.80
CA ASN A 134 -6.91 -23.98 6.92
C ASN A 134 -5.66 -23.16 7.25
N PHE A 135 -5.79 -21.91 7.70
CA PHE A 135 -4.67 -21.12 8.18
C PHE A 135 -4.08 -21.70 9.47
N GLN A 136 -4.90 -22.28 10.31
CA GLN A 136 -4.44 -22.94 11.55
C GLN A 136 -3.39 -24.03 11.28
N LYS A 137 -3.48 -24.72 10.12
CA LYS A 137 -2.56 -25.78 9.70
C LYS A 137 -1.18 -25.27 9.29
N ILE A 138 -1.08 -24.02 8.90
CA ILE A 138 0.15 -23.36 8.42
C ILE A 138 0.57 -22.19 9.35
N ALA A 139 0.17 -22.25 10.63
CA ALA A 139 0.39 -21.15 11.56
C ALA A 139 1.87 -20.76 11.71
N ASP A 140 2.78 -21.72 11.62
CA ASP A 140 4.23 -21.48 11.73
C ASP A 140 4.86 -20.99 10.41
N ASP A 141 4.15 -21.10 9.29
CA ASP A 141 4.62 -20.68 7.96
C ASP A 141 4.16 -19.25 7.59
N VAL A 142 3.33 -18.62 8.43
CA VAL A 142 2.75 -17.31 8.13
C VAL A 142 3.22 -16.24 9.12
N THR A 143 3.40 -15.02 8.60
CA THR A 143 3.64 -13.84 9.43
C THR A 143 2.43 -12.94 9.40
N LEU A 144 1.90 -12.59 10.58
CA LEU A 144 0.74 -11.72 10.73
C LEU A 144 1.17 -10.28 11.06
N VAL A 145 0.88 -9.34 10.16
CA VAL A 145 1.17 -7.91 10.35
C VAL A 145 -0.09 -7.21 10.84
N LYS A 146 -0.25 -7.09 12.16
CA LYS A 146 -1.46 -6.54 12.81
C LYS A 146 -1.54 -5.01 12.83
N ALA A 147 -0.41 -4.31 12.71
CA ALA A 147 -0.35 -2.85 12.83
C ALA A 147 -0.62 -2.09 11.53
N MET A 148 -1.04 -2.77 10.47
CA MET A 148 -1.42 -2.13 9.21
C MET A 148 -2.66 -1.27 9.41
N HIS A 149 -2.59 -0.02 8.98
CA HIS A 149 -3.72 0.92 9.02
C HIS A 149 -3.68 1.86 7.81
N THR A 150 -4.79 2.50 7.56
CA THR A 150 -4.93 3.55 6.54
C THR A 150 -5.83 4.65 7.07
N ASP A 151 -5.64 5.86 6.59
CA ASP A 151 -6.54 7.01 6.79
C ASP A 151 -7.75 7.00 5.82
N GLN A 152 -7.76 6.06 4.89
CA GLN A 152 -8.86 5.89 3.94
C GLN A 152 -9.99 5.09 4.57
N PHE A 153 -11.12 5.74 4.85
CA PHE A 153 -12.27 5.10 5.51
C PHE A 153 -13.14 4.25 4.58
N ASN A 154 -13.03 4.44 3.26
CA ASN A 154 -13.81 3.71 2.24
C ASN A 154 -12.94 2.67 1.54
N HIS A 155 -13.54 1.52 1.17
CA HIS A 155 -12.84 0.39 0.56
C HIS A 155 -12.11 0.79 -0.73
N ALA A 156 -12.77 1.46 -1.68
CA ALA A 156 -12.20 1.76 -2.99
C ALA A 156 -10.91 2.61 -2.91
N PRO A 157 -10.85 3.76 -2.22
CA PRO A 157 -9.61 4.51 -2.07
C PRO A 157 -8.56 3.78 -1.23
N ALA A 158 -8.96 2.96 -0.25
CA ALA A 158 -8.04 2.14 0.54
C ALA A 158 -7.39 1.04 -0.32
N GLU A 159 -8.15 0.39 -1.19
CA GLU A 159 -7.63 -0.60 -2.13
C GLU A 159 -6.70 0.04 -3.17
N LEU A 160 -7.06 1.21 -3.72
CA LEU A 160 -6.17 1.96 -4.59
C LEU A 160 -4.84 2.28 -3.90
N LEU A 161 -4.89 2.74 -2.65
CA LEU A 161 -3.68 3.01 -1.85
C LEU A 161 -2.85 1.74 -1.68
N LEU A 162 -3.47 0.62 -1.35
CA LEU A 162 -2.80 -0.67 -1.17
C LEU A 162 -2.12 -1.15 -2.46
N PHE A 163 -2.78 -1.05 -3.61
CA PHE A 163 -2.26 -1.56 -4.88
C PHE A 163 -1.28 -0.63 -5.57
N THR A 164 -1.42 0.69 -5.39
CA THR A 164 -0.69 1.69 -6.20
C THR A 164 0.15 2.65 -5.37
N GLY A 165 0.03 2.62 -4.03
CA GLY A 165 0.64 3.59 -3.13
C GLY A 165 -0.05 4.97 -3.15
N HIS A 166 -1.23 5.08 -3.76
CA HIS A 166 -1.98 6.32 -3.84
C HIS A 166 -3.49 6.08 -3.84
N ASN A 167 -4.26 6.92 -3.17
CA ASN A 167 -5.71 6.79 -3.02
C ASN A 167 -6.54 7.25 -4.22
N ARG A 168 -5.92 7.70 -5.31
CA ARG A 168 -6.56 8.12 -6.56
C ARG A 168 -6.08 7.26 -7.73
N GLN A 169 -6.93 7.12 -8.72
CA GLN A 169 -6.63 6.43 -9.97
C GLN A 169 -5.49 7.08 -10.76
N GLY A 170 -4.93 6.34 -11.73
CA GLY A 170 -3.91 6.82 -12.67
C GLY A 170 -2.47 6.46 -12.29
N ARG A 171 -2.25 5.67 -11.25
CA ARG A 171 -0.93 5.15 -10.90
C ARG A 171 -0.80 3.66 -11.19
N PRO A 172 0.38 3.19 -11.63
CA PRO A 172 0.62 1.78 -11.88
C PRO A 172 0.49 0.94 -10.60
N SER A 173 -0.01 -0.27 -10.75
CA SER A 173 -0.08 -1.24 -9.66
C SER A 173 1.29 -1.85 -9.33
N LEU A 174 1.39 -2.55 -8.20
CA LEU A 174 2.58 -3.31 -7.83
C LEU A 174 3.01 -4.27 -8.95
N GLY A 175 2.06 -4.97 -9.58
CA GLY A 175 2.34 -5.87 -10.70
C GLY A 175 2.91 -5.14 -11.91
N SER A 176 2.37 -3.97 -12.26
CA SER A 176 2.89 -3.12 -13.34
C SER A 176 4.31 -2.65 -13.07
N TRP A 177 4.59 -2.25 -11.82
CA TRP A 177 5.96 -1.86 -11.41
C TRP A 177 6.92 -3.04 -11.44
N ALA A 178 6.48 -4.22 -11.00
CA ALA A 178 7.29 -5.43 -11.05
C ALA A 178 7.66 -5.80 -12.49
N THR A 179 6.69 -5.79 -13.41
CA THR A 179 6.92 -6.04 -14.84
C THR A 179 7.85 -4.99 -15.45
N TYR A 180 7.65 -3.71 -15.11
CA TYR A 180 8.51 -2.63 -15.64
C TYR A 180 9.96 -2.73 -15.14
N GLY A 181 10.17 -3.10 -13.88
CA GLY A 181 11.49 -3.11 -13.26
C GLY A 181 12.26 -4.42 -13.37
N LEU A 182 11.54 -5.53 -13.53
CA LEU A 182 12.13 -6.88 -13.54
C LEU A 182 12.07 -7.56 -14.91
N GLY A 183 11.26 -7.05 -15.84
CA GLY A 183 11.07 -7.58 -17.20
C GLY A 183 9.95 -8.57 -17.30
#